data_c207f250ae4a7ef5eab1fd36067e7980
#
_entry.id   c207f250ae4a7ef5eab1fd36067e7980
#
_cell.length_a   1.000
_cell.length_b   1.000
_cell.length_c   1.000
_cell.angle_alpha   90.00
_cell.angle_beta   90.00
_cell.angle_gamma   90.00
#
_symmetry.space_group_name_H-M   'P 1'
#
loop_
_entity.id
_entity.type
_entity.pdbx_description
1 polymer ?
#
loop_
_entity_poly.entity_id
_entity_poly.type
_entity_poly.pdbx_seq_one_letter_code
_entity_poly.pdbx_strand_id
1 'polypeptide(L)'
;VLEACKQLEKEGFEVTYLKVDAHGLVNFADLLHYIKCDTILISIMTANNEIGTIQHMQAIAETAKEKGIIFHTDAVQAVGSISFNVDAMGIDAMSISSHKIYGPKGAGCLFVRDGVKIQSIISGGKQERGIRGGTQNVPAIVGFGKAIEVAVRDMSINNKKIKSLKEYFVKRLTESIDDIYI
;
A
#
# COMPACT_ATOMS: atom_id res chain seq x y z
N VAL A 1 -5.01 7.56 -5.95
CA VAL A 1 -5.30 8.17 -4.63
C VAL A 1 -5.73 9.63 -4.81
N LEU A 2 -4.91 10.51 -5.40
CA LEU A 2 -5.23 11.95 -5.48
C LEU A 2 -6.61 12.26 -6.11
N GLU A 3 -7.00 11.57 -7.19
CA GLU A 3 -8.33 11.81 -7.79
C GLU A 3 -9.48 11.36 -6.88
N ALA A 4 -9.29 10.28 -6.10
CA ALA A 4 -10.27 9.89 -5.09
C ALA A 4 -10.37 10.93 -3.97
N CYS A 5 -9.24 11.49 -3.53
CA CYS A 5 -9.21 12.58 -2.56
C CYS A 5 -9.96 13.81 -3.06
N LYS A 6 -9.70 14.25 -4.31
CA LYS A 6 -10.44 15.38 -4.92
C LYS A 6 -11.95 15.13 -5.01
N GLN A 7 -12.36 13.88 -5.19
CA GLN A 7 -13.79 13.54 -5.19
C GLN A 7 -14.38 13.67 -3.79
N LEU A 8 -13.67 13.18 -2.77
CA LEU A 8 -14.08 13.33 -1.37
C LEU A 8 -14.18 14.80 -0.94
N GLU A 9 -13.23 15.65 -1.37
CA GLU A 9 -13.31 17.10 -1.13
C GLU A 9 -14.59 17.71 -1.70
N LYS A 10 -15.04 17.29 -2.89
CA LYS A 10 -16.33 17.74 -3.46
C LYS A 10 -17.54 17.26 -2.67
N GLU A 11 -17.40 16.16 -1.96
CA GLU A 11 -18.42 15.60 -1.07
C GLU A 11 -18.39 16.22 0.33
N GLY A 12 -17.49 17.16 0.58
CA GLY A 12 -17.39 17.93 1.82
C GLY A 12 -16.42 17.37 2.85
N PHE A 13 -15.61 16.37 2.50
CA PHE A 13 -14.53 15.91 3.38
C PHE A 13 -13.33 16.86 3.28
N GLU A 14 -12.69 17.13 4.41
CA GLU A 14 -11.40 17.81 4.44
C GLU A 14 -10.27 16.80 4.20
N VAL A 15 -9.40 17.08 3.23
CA VAL A 15 -8.25 16.22 2.90
C VAL A 15 -6.95 16.98 3.13
N THR A 16 -6.07 16.39 3.92
CA THR A 16 -4.71 16.91 4.11
C THR A 16 -3.71 16.09 3.31
N TYR A 17 -2.94 16.75 2.46
CA TYR A 17 -1.87 16.12 1.68
C TYR A 17 -0.54 16.34 2.39
N LEU A 18 0.00 15.28 3.00
CA LEU A 18 1.29 15.33 3.66
C LEU A 18 2.42 15.48 2.64
N LYS A 19 3.37 16.36 2.94
CA LYS A 19 4.60 16.49 2.16
C LYS A 19 5.57 15.37 2.55
N VAL A 20 6.47 15.05 1.62
CA VAL A 20 7.59 14.15 1.86
C VAL A 20 8.89 14.94 1.82
N ASP A 21 9.92 14.41 2.45
CA ASP A 21 11.27 14.96 2.39
C ASP A 21 11.98 14.64 1.06
N ALA A 22 13.25 15.02 0.94
CA ALA A 22 14.08 14.77 -0.25
C ALA A 22 14.29 13.28 -0.56
N HIS A 23 14.02 12.40 0.40
CA HIS A 23 14.10 10.95 0.27
C HIS A 23 12.73 10.28 0.09
N GLY A 24 11.67 11.08 0.02
CA GLY A 24 10.29 10.59 -0.13
C GLY A 24 9.67 10.06 1.16
N LEU A 25 10.25 10.32 2.33
CA LEU A 25 9.67 9.95 3.62
C LEU A 25 8.66 11.01 4.08
N VAL A 26 7.52 10.54 4.58
CA VAL A 26 6.54 11.39 5.26
C VAL A 26 7.15 11.86 6.59
N ASN A 27 7.09 13.18 6.83
CA ASN A 27 7.50 13.73 8.12
C ASN A 27 6.50 13.35 9.20
N PHE A 28 6.97 12.62 10.20
CA PHE A 28 6.11 12.12 11.28
C PHE A 28 5.57 13.26 12.18
N ALA A 29 6.34 14.32 12.36
CA ALA A 29 5.87 15.49 13.10
C ALA A 29 4.73 16.22 12.37
N ASP A 30 4.79 16.30 11.03
CA ASP A 30 3.71 16.84 10.21
C ASP A 30 2.46 15.97 10.31
N LEU A 31 2.61 14.63 10.25
CA LEU A 31 1.49 13.71 10.46
C LEU A 31 0.78 14.01 11.78
N LEU A 32 1.52 14.10 12.90
CA LEU A 32 0.95 14.39 14.22
C LEU A 32 0.29 15.77 14.27
N HIS A 33 0.88 16.76 13.61
CA HIS A 33 0.36 18.14 13.59
C HIS A 33 -0.98 18.23 12.85
N TYR A 34 -1.13 17.49 11.74
CA TYR A 34 -2.35 17.55 10.92
C TYR A 34 -3.50 16.66 11.39
N ILE A 35 -3.26 15.75 12.32
CA ILE A 35 -4.36 14.96 12.92
C ILE A 35 -5.27 15.87 13.75
N LYS A 36 -6.56 15.86 13.42
CA LYS A 36 -7.62 16.59 14.11
C LYS A 36 -8.52 15.63 14.90
N CYS A 37 -9.40 16.16 15.73
CA CYS A 37 -10.36 15.36 16.51
C CYS A 37 -11.40 14.63 15.65
N ASP A 38 -11.61 15.08 14.41
CA ASP A 38 -12.52 14.55 13.41
C ASP A 38 -11.79 13.81 12.27
N THR A 39 -10.49 13.57 12.39
CA THR A 39 -9.74 12.74 11.44
C THR A 39 -10.23 11.28 11.52
N ILE A 40 -10.72 10.75 10.41
CA ILE A 40 -11.29 9.39 10.33
C ILE A 40 -10.39 8.38 9.63
N LEU A 41 -9.47 8.83 8.79
CA LEU A 41 -8.62 7.96 7.95
C LEU A 41 -7.23 8.55 7.77
N ILE A 42 -6.22 7.71 7.96
CA ILE A 42 -4.86 7.94 7.50
C ILE A 42 -4.59 6.95 6.36
N SER A 43 -4.19 7.46 5.19
CA SER A 43 -3.87 6.63 4.02
C SER A 43 -2.48 6.98 3.51
N ILE A 44 -1.53 6.08 3.73
CA ILE A 44 -0.12 6.27 3.33
C ILE A 44 0.36 4.98 2.68
N MET A 45 0.96 5.07 1.47
CA MET A 45 1.49 3.89 0.79
C MET A 45 2.72 3.33 1.53
N THR A 46 2.86 2.01 1.53
CA THR A 46 4.00 1.36 2.20
C THR A 46 5.32 1.64 1.51
N ALA A 47 5.37 1.51 0.20
CA ALA A 47 6.58 1.70 -0.59
C ALA A 47 6.27 2.47 -1.88
N ASN A 48 7.08 3.48 -2.18
CA ASN A 48 6.91 4.26 -3.39
C ASN A 48 7.32 3.46 -4.63
N ASN A 49 6.54 3.59 -5.70
CA ASN A 49 6.73 2.83 -6.93
C ASN A 49 7.86 3.37 -7.84
N GLU A 50 8.35 4.58 -7.62
CA GLU A 50 9.38 5.21 -8.45
C GLU A 50 10.75 5.18 -7.78
N ILE A 51 10.83 5.65 -6.54
CA ILE A 51 12.10 5.80 -5.80
C ILE A 51 12.33 4.69 -4.77
N GLY A 52 11.32 3.83 -4.50
CA GLY A 52 11.44 2.68 -3.60
C GLY A 52 11.48 3.00 -2.11
N THR A 53 11.24 4.24 -1.71
CA THR A 53 11.20 4.64 -0.30
C THR A 53 10.12 3.89 0.45
N ILE A 54 10.48 3.28 1.57
CA ILE A 54 9.58 2.55 2.48
C ILE A 54 9.24 3.45 3.66
N GLN A 55 7.95 3.65 3.93
CA GLN A 55 7.47 4.49 5.03
C GLN A 55 7.58 3.78 6.38
N HIS A 56 7.59 4.55 7.47
CA HIS A 56 7.63 4.05 8.85
C HIS A 56 6.26 3.53 9.30
N MET A 57 5.80 2.44 8.67
CA MET A 57 4.44 1.93 8.78
C MET A 57 4.00 1.64 10.21
N GLN A 58 4.89 1.06 11.03
CA GLN A 58 4.57 0.71 12.41
C GLN A 58 4.25 1.96 13.25
N ALA A 59 5.08 2.99 13.19
CA ALA A 59 4.87 4.22 13.95
C ALA A 59 3.57 4.94 13.52
N ILE A 60 3.26 4.91 12.21
CA ILE A 60 2.02 5.48 11.65
C ILE A 60 0.80 4.71 12.18
N ALA A 61 0.86 3.37 12.15
CA ALA A 61 -0.22 2.50 12.60
C ALA A 61 -0.48 2.62 14.12
N GLU A 62 0.58 2.67 14.92
CA GLU A 62 0.50 2.89 16.36
C GLU A 62 -0.19 4.22 16.67
N THR A 63 0.21 5.30 15.97
CA THR A 63 -0.43 6.61 16.11
C THR A 63 -1.91 6.58 15.72
N ALA A 64 -2.24 5.95 14.60
CA ALA A 64 -3.63 5.82 14.15
C ALA A 64 -4.47 5.08 15.18
N LYS A 65 -3.96 3.97 15.70
CA LYS A 65 -4.61 3.16 16.74
C LYS A 65 -4.83 3.92 18.04
N GLU A 66 -3.81 4.63 18.54
CA GLU A 66 -3.92 5.44 19.77
C GLU A 66 -4.98 6.53 19.67
N LYS A 67 -5.19 7.07 18.47
CA LYS A 67 -6.17 8.12 18.20
C LYS A 67 -7.52 7.60 17.69
N GLY A 68 -7.68 6.28 17.55
CA GLY A 68 -8.92 5.67 17.05
C GLY A 68 -9.21 5.97 15.59
N ILE A 69 -8.16 6.22 14.79
CA ILE A 69 -8.24 6.55 13.35
C ILE A 69 -7.99 5.28 12.54
N ILE A 70 -8.75 5.06 11.48
CA ILE A 70 -8.54 3.93 10.56
C ILE A 70 -7.24 4.16 9.78
N PHE A 71 -6.38 3.14 9.76
CA PHE A 71 -5.15 3.17 8.98
C PHE A 71 -5.25 2.30 7.73
N HIS A 72 -5.22 2.94 6.57
CA HIS A 72 -5.12 2.30 5.25
C HIS A 72 -3.72 2.45 4.68
N THR A 73 -3.23 1.41 4.04
CA THR A 73 -2.00 1.46 3.24
C THR A 73 -2.21 0.90 1.84
N ASP A 74 -1.65 1.58 0.84
CA ASP A 74 -1.40 0.99 -0.47
C ASP A 74 -0.10 0.18 -0.40
N ALA A 75 -0.23 -1.15 -0.44
CA ALA A 75 0.87 -2.09 -0.41
C ALA A 75 1.15 -2.74 -1.78
N VAL A 76 0.62 -2.15 -2.85
CA VAL A 76 0.74 -2.67 -4.21
C VAL A 76 2.19 -2.92 -4.63
N GLN A 77 3.13 -2.08 -4.20
CA GLN A 77 4.56 -2.23 -4.51
C GLN A 77 5.35 -3.00 -3.43
N ALA A 78 4.72 -3.34 -2.33
CA ALA A 78 5.41 -3.89 -1.16
C ALA A 78 5.18 -5.41 -0.99
N VAL A 79 3.96 -5.89 -1.29
CA VAL A 79 3.64 -7.33 -1.19
C VAL A 79 4.53 -8.14 -2.14
N GLY A 80 5.10 -9.25 -1.62
CA GLY A 80 6.08 -10.07 -2.33
C GLY A 80 7.53 -9.58 -2.25
N SER A 81 7.75 -8.36 -1.74
CA SER A 81 9.10 -7.80 -1.50
C SER A 81 9.35 -7.50 -0.03
N ILE A 82 8.30 -7.12 0.71
CA ILE A 82 8.34 -6.85 2.15
C ILE A 82 7.45 -7.85 2.86
N SER A 83 7.89 -8.35 4.01
CA SER A 83 7.06 -9.22 4.85
C SER A 83 5.95 -8.40 5.51
N PHE A 84 4.71 -8.84 5.34
CA PHE A 84 3.54 -8.24 5.96
C PHE A 84 2.91 -9.16 6.99
N ASN A 85 2.58 -8.56 8.14
CA ASN A 85 1.64 -9.13 9.09
C ASN A 85 0.70 -7.98 9.50
N VAL A 86 -0.50 -7.97 8.94
CA VAL A 86 -1.47 -6.89 9.13
C VAL A 86 -1.87 -6.68 10.59
N ASP A 87 -1.84 -7.76 11.40
CA ASP A 87 -2.17 -7.69 12.83
C ASP A 87 -1.02 -7.07 13.62
N ALA A 88 0.21 -7.58 13.42
CA ALA A 88 1.39 -7.05 14.10
C ALA A 88 1.69 -5.60 13.69
N MET A 89 1.37 -5.22 12.45
CA MET A 89 1.57 -3.86 11.93
C MET A 89 0.40 -2.92 12.23
N GLY A 90 -0.72 -3.40 12.79
CA GLY A 90 -1.87 -2.56 13.11
C GLY A 90 -2.58 -1.95 11.89
N ILE A 91 -2.54 -2.62 10.73
CA ILE A 91 -3.16 -2.15 9.49
C ILE A 91 -4.65 -2.49 9.51
N ASP A 92 -5.52 -1.52 9.27
CA ASP A 92 -6.98 -1.70 9.22
C ASP A 92 -7.49 -1.97 7.82
N ALA A 93 -6.85 -1.39 6.80
CA ALA A 93 -7.14 -1.68 5.42
C ALA A 93 -5.86 -1.68 4.56
N MET A 94 -5.79 -2.57 3.57
CA MET A 94 -4.61 -2.69 2.71
C MET A 94 -5.00 -3.02 1.28
N SER A 95 -4.52 -2.20 0.34
CA SER A 95 -4.72 -2.42 -1.10
C SER A 95 -3.57 -3.21 -1.70
N ILE A 96 -3.90 -4.22 -2.52
CA ILE A 96 -2.94 -5.10 -3.20
C ILE A 96 -3.37 -5.26 -4.66
N SER A 97 -2.42 -5.37 -5.58
CA SER A 97 -2.66 -5.60 -7.01
C SER A 97 -1.96 -6.87 -7.51
N SER A 98 -2.71 -7.72 -8.18
CA SER A 98 -2.24 -9.02 -8.66
C SER A 98 -1.07 -8.91 -9.64
N HIS A 99 -1.15 -7.99 -10.61
CA HIS A 99 -0.15 -7.86 -11.67
C HIS A 99 1.23 -7.37 -11.19
N LYS A 100 1.33 -6.87 -9.97
CA LYS A 100 2.62 -6.44 -9.37
C LYS A 100 3.41 -7.60 -8.78
N ILE A 101 2.76 -8.74 -8.61
CA ILE A 101 3.37 -10.00 -8.15
C ILE A 101 3.22 -11.12 -9.19
N TYR A 102 3.24 -10.74 -10.47
CA TYR A 102 3.16 -11.65 -11.63
C TYR A 102 1.85 -12.44 -11.76
N GLY A 103 0.79 -12.01 -11.06
CA GLY A 103 -0.55 -12.55 -11.21
C GLY A 103 -1.35 -11.89 -12.35
N PRO A 104 -2.59 -12.31 -12.58
CA PRO A 104 -3.44 -11.79 -13.65
C PRO A 104 -3.70 -10.29 -13.53
N LYS A 105 -3.73 -9.58 -14.66
CA LYS A 105 -4.23 -8.21 -14.74
C LYS A 105 -5.73 -8.17 -14.48
N GLY A 106 -6.25 -7.06 -13.95
CA GLY A 106 -7.67 -6.89 -13.66
C GLY A 106 -8.15 -7.56 -12.38
N ALA A 107 -7.24 -8.08 -11.54
CA ALA A 107 -7.53 -8.56 -10.21
C ALA A 107 -6.74 -7.77 -9.16
N GLY A 108 -7.37 -7.53 -8.02
CA GLY A 108 -6.78 -6.88 -6.85
C GLY A 108 -7.52 -7.31 -5.59
N CYS A 109 -7.01 -6.94 -4.45
CA CYS A 109 -7.60 -7.21 -3.15
C CYS A 109 -7.55 -5.96 -2.28
N LEU A 110 -8.63 -5.72 -1.56
CA LEU A 110 -8.67 -4.84 -0.42
C LEU A 110 -8.84 -5.70 0.84
N PHE A 111 -7.79 -5.80 1.66
CA PHE A 111 -7.93 -6.28 3.02
C PHE A 111 -8.68 -5.23 3.83
N VAL A 112 -9.66 -5.66 4.61
CA VAL A 112 -10.39 -4.81 5.55
C VAL A 112 -10.51 -5.56 6.86
N ARG A 113 -10.04 -4.97 7.95
CA ARG A 113 -10.11 -5.55 9.29
C ARG A 113 -11.55 -5.65 9.76
N ASP A 114 -11.86 -6.72 10.48
CA ASP A 114 -13.17 -6.89 11.08
C ASP A 114 -13.51 -5.69 12.00
N GLY A 115 -14.71 -5.17 11.82
CA GLY A 115 -15.19 -3.96 12.52
C GLY A 115 -15.01 -2.64 11.74
N VAL A 116 -14.14 -2.60 10.74
CA VAL A 116 -14.03 -1.44 9.84
C VAL A 116 -15.22 -1.44 8.86
N LYS A 117 -15.97 -0.34 8.88
CA LYS A 117 -17.14 -0.18 8.00
C LYS A 117 -16.75 0.50 6.71
N ILE A 118 -17.03 -0.14 5.59
CA ILE A 118 -16.88 0.44 4.25
C ILE A 118 -18.20 0.33 3.49
N GLN A 119 -18.41 1.24 2.54
CA GLN A 119 -19.57 1.22 1.66
C GLN A 119 -19.19 0.69 0.29
N SER A 120 -20.12 -0.05 -0.33
CA SER A 120 -19.98 -0.46 -1.73
C SER A 120 -20.09 0.77 -2.65
N ILE A 121 -19.07 0.99 -3.47
CA ILE A 121 -19.13 1.98 -4.57
C ILE A 121 -19.65 1.38 -5.88
N ILE A 122 -19.73 0.04 -5.98
CA ILE A 122 -20.30 -0.66 -7.13
C ILE A 122 -21.60 -1.30 -6.67
N SER A 123 -22.73 -0.66 -7.01
CA SER A 123 -24.06 -1.16 -6.70
C SER A 123 -24.38 -2.44 -7.47
N GLY A 124 -25.12 -3.35 -6.86
CA GLY A 124 -25.51 -4.61 -7.49
C GLY A 124 -25.89 -5.70 -6.49
N GLY A 125 -25.50 -6.92 -6.77
CA GLY A 125 -25.73 -8.06 -5.89
C GLY A 125 -24.90 -8.01 -4.60
N LYS A 126 -25.08 -9.03 -3.76
CA LYS A 126 -24.40 -9.12 -2.45
C LYS A 126 -23.03 -9.82 -2.51
N GLN A 127 -22.35 -9.76 -3.65
CA GLN A 127 -21.00 -10.33 -3.77
C GLN A 127 -20.03 -9.65 -2.80
N GLU A 128 -18.93 -10.31 -2.49
CA GLU A 128 -17.92 -9.82 -1.54
C GLU A 128 -18.54 -9.32 -0.22
N ARG A 129 -19.45 -10.11 0.37
CA ARG A 129 -20.20 -9.77 1.60
C ARG A 129 -21.01 -8.46 1.47
N GLY A 130 -21.43 -8.10 0.25
CA GLY A 130 -22.20 -6.89 -0.05
C GLY A 130 -21.34 -5.63 -0.28
N ILE A 131 -20.02 -5.75 -0.29
CA ILE A 131 -19.11 -4.62 -0.42
C ILE A 131 -18.80 -4.28 -1.88
N ARG A 132 -18.92 -5.25 -2.79
CA ARG A 132 -18.65 -5.05 -4.21
C ARG A 132 -19.62 -5.85 -5.05
N GLY A 133 -20.57 -5.17 -5.71
CA GLY A 133 -21.51 -5.81 -6.62
C GLY A 133 -20.85 -6.35 -7.90
N GLY A 134 -21.53 -7.31 -8.54
CA GLY A 134 -21.11 -7.95 -9.79
C GLY A 134 -20.45 -9.32 -9.59
N THR A 135 -20.60 -10.18 -10.59
CA THR A 135 -20.04 -11.55 -10.58
C THR A 135 -18.54 -11.52 -10.43
N GLN A 136 -18.02 -12.37 -9.58
CA GLN A 136 -16.58 -12.48 -9.33
C GLN A 136 -15.88 -13.06 -10.57
N ASN A 137 -14.72 -12.50 -10.90
CA ASN A 137 -13.81 -13.07 -11.90
C ASN A 137 -12.99 -14.20 -11.23
N VAL A 138 -13.63 -15.35 -11.06
CA VAL A 138 -13.06 -16.51 -10.35
C VAL A 138 -11.69 -16.93 -10.92
N PRO A 139 -11.48 -17.05 -12.24
CA PRO A 139 -10.17 -17.40 -12.78
C PRO A 139 -9.06 -16.42 -12.38
N ALA A 140 -9.33 -15.12 -12.41
CA ALA A 140 -8.34 -14.11 -12.04
C ALA A 140 -8.10 -14.09 -10.51
N ILE A 141 -9.13 -14.33 -9.70
CA ILE A 141 -9.00 -14.42 -8.23
C ILE A 141 -8.16 -15.64 -7.85
N VAL A 142 -8.40 -16.80 -8.45
CA VAL A 142 -7.60 -18.01 -8.21
C VAL A 142 -6.15 -17.81 -8.62
N GLY A 143 -5.93 -17.21 -9.81
CA GLY A 143 -4.58 -16.87 -10.28
C GLY A 143 -3.87 -15.87 -9.37
N PHE A 144 -4.60 -14.90 -8.81
CA PHE A 144 -4.06 -13.97 -7.82
C PHE A 144 -3.68 -14.67 -6.51
N GLY A 145 -4.53 -15.55 -5.98
CA GLY A 145 -4.21 -16.35 -4.81
C GLY A 145 -2.92 -17.16 -5.00
N LYS A 146 -2.76 -17.80 -6.19
CA LYS A 146 -1.52 -18.52 -6.51
C LYS A 146 -0.31 -17.60 -6.63
N ALA A 147 -0.48 -16.41 -7.19
CA ALA A 147 0.60 -15.42 -7.30
C ALA A 147 1.09 -14.96 -5.91
N ILE A 148 0.19 -14.71 -4.96
CA ILE A 148 0.54 -14.37 -3.57
C ILE A 148 1.31 -15.51 -2.92
N GLU A 149 0.82 -16.74 -3.03
CA GLU A 149 1.49 -17.93 -2.47
C GLU A 149 2.94 -18.05 -2.96
N VAL A 150 3.14 -17.93 -4.28
CA VAL A 150 4.48 -18.00 -4.90
C VAL A 150 5.35 -16.82 -4.47
N ALA A 151 4.80 -15.60 -4.49
CA ALA A 151 5.54 -14.39 -4.12
C ALA A 151 6.05 -14.46 -2.66
N VAL A 152 5.22 -14.93 -1.74
CA VAL A 152 5.60 -15.07 -0.32
C VAL A 152 6.61 -16.20 -0.13
N ARG A 153 6.39 -17.36 -0.76
CA ARG A 153 7.30 -18.51 -0.69
C ARG A 153 8.70 -18.16 -1.17
N ASP A 154 8.80 -17.46 -2.30
CA ASP A 154 10.07 -17.21 -3.00
C ASP A 154 10.69 -15.84 -2.63
N MET A 155 10.03 -15.06 -1.78
CA MET A 155 10.41 -13.69 -1.44
C MET A 155 11.87 -13.56 -0.99
N SER A 156 12.33 -14.40 -0.11
CA SER A 156 13.71 -14.33 0.41
C SER A 156 14.75 -14.57 -0.68
N ILE A 157 14.51 -15.54 -1.57
CA ILE A 157 15.41 -15.89 -2.68
C ILE A 157 15.42 -14.76 -3.70
N ASN A 158 14.23 -14.26 -4.06
CA ASN A 158 14.08 -13.18 -5.03
C ASN A 158 14.72 -11.88 -4.53
N ASN A 159 14.49 -11.52 -3.26
CA ASN A 159 15.09 -10.33 -2.66
C ASN A 159 16.62 -10.39 -2.65
N LYS A 160 17.22 -11.53 -2.31
CA LYS A 160 18.67 -11.71 -2.38
C LYS A 160 19.21 -11.49 -3.79
N LYS A 161 18.55 -12.08 -4.80
CA LYS A 161 18.94 -11.93 -6.21
C LYS A 161 18.82 -10.49 -6.69
N ILE A 162 17.68 -9.84 -6.41
CA ILE A 162 17.43 -8.45 -6.81
C ILE A 162 18.44 -7.51 -6.13
N LYS A 163 18.70 -7.70 -4.83
CA LYS A 163 19.68 -6.91 -4.10
C LYS A 163 21.08 -7.03 -4.71
N SER A 164 21.54 -8.24 -5.00
CA SER A 164 22.83 -8.50 -5.64
C SER A 164 22.93 -7.83 -7.02
N LEU A 165 21.89 -7.91 -7.84
CA LEU A 165 21.85 -7.25 -9.15
C LEU A 165 21.85 -5.72 -9.01
N LYS A 166 21.10 -5.17 -8.05
CA LYS A 166 21.10 -3.74 -7.76
C LYS A 166 22.49 -3.26 -7.34
N GLU A 167 23.14 -3.96 -6.41
CA GLU A 167 24.49 -3.62 -5.94
C GLU A 167 25.50 -3.65 -7.09
N TYR A 168 25.44 -4.67 -7.93
CA TYR A 168 26.28 -4.76 -9.14
C TYR A 168 26.00 -3.59 -10.10
N PHE A 169 24.75 -3.29 -10.37
CA PHE A 169 24.35 -2.20 -11.26
C PHE A 169 24.82 -0.84 -10.75
N VAL A 170 24.56 -0.56 -9.47
CA VAL A 170 24.98 0.69 -8.81
C VAL A 170 26.51 0.84 -8.90
N LYS A 171 27.26 -0.23 -8.55
CA LYS A 171 28.72 -0.22 -8.65
C LYS A 171 29.18 0.11 -10.06
N ARG A 172 28.62 -0.54 -11.08
CA ARG A 172 29.00 -0.30 -12.48
C ARG A 172 28.68 1.12 -12.94
N LEU A 173 27.55 1.68 -12.48
CA LEU A 173 27.18 3.06 -12.79
C LEU A 173 28.18 4.06 -12.19
N THR A 174 28.46 3.92 -10.90
CA THR A 174 29.38 4.83 -10.18
C THR A 174 30.83 4.73 -10.64
N GLU A 175 31.24 3.57 -11.20
CA GLU A 175 32.55 3.41 -11.83
C GLU A 175 32.64 4.00 -13.24
N SER A 176 31.51 4.25 -13.89
CA SER A 176 31.46 4.62 -15.32
C SER A 176 30.93 6.02 -15.59
N ILE A 177 30.26 6.63 -14.63
CA ILE A 177 29.63 7.95 -14.77
C ILE A 177 29.98 8.79 -13.54
N ASP A 178 30.54 9.97 -13.79
CA ASP A 178 30.80 10.96 -12.75
C ASP A 178 29.50 11.69 -12.35
N ASP A 179 29.46 12.23 -11.14
CA ASP A 179 28.37 13.07 -10.60
C ASP A 179 26.97 12.42 -10.64
N ILE A 180 26.90 11.09 -10.38
CA ILE A 180 25.64 10.36 -10.31
C ILE A 180 25.10 10.31 -8.86
N TYR A 181 23.82 10.61 -8.68
CA TYR A 181 23.08 10.43 -7.43
C TYR A 181 22.24 9.16 -7.51
N ILE A 182 22.31 8.32 -6.47
CA ILE A 182 21.58 7.04 -6.38
C ILE A 182 20.82 6.96 -5.06
#